data_f43bc654369a0ab36378ca52835aaddb
#
_entry.id   f43bc654369a0ab36378ca52835aaddb
#
_cell.length_a   1.000
_cell.length_b   1.000
_cell.length_c   1.000
_cell.angle_alpha   90.00
_cell.angle_beta   90.00
_cell.angle_gamma   90.00
#
_symmetry.space_group_name_H-M   'P 1'
#
loop_
_entity.id
_entity.type
_entity.pdbx_description
1 polymer ?
#
loop_
_entity_poly.entity_id
_entity_poly.type
_entity_poly.pdbx_seq_one_letter_code
_entity_poly.pdbx_strand_id
1 'polypeptide(L)'
;MEELGIDNIPSEPPAELETVMATFKPLGEPVTPEEVAERLSKNLYIQLSDGSDDTVWGAISRAVIYVGTVLRRLNVPYDFDNSIVREVVLIHTIYELHIALGHEEAGKEYRIKARDIIRAAWGDFPEASTPPEKGTAAAVAAPPKRKQPWR
;
A
#
# COMPACT_ATOMS: atom_id res chain seq x y z
N MET A 1 22.51 20.86 -20.37
CA MET A 1 22.15 20.69 -20.04
C MET A 1 21.56 20.65 -19.64
N GLU A 2 21.14 20.61 -19.63
CA GLU A 2 20.53 20.47 -19.20
C GLU A 2 20.02 19.82 -18.86
N GLU A 3 20.04 19.43 -19.27
CA GLU A 3 19.59 18.67 -18.90
C GLU A 3 19.79 18.22 -18.09
N LEU A 4 20.54 18.27 -18.00
CA LEU A 4 20.77 17.96 -17.15
C LEU A 4 20.43 18.11 -15.91
N GLY A 5 20.60 18.94 -15.43
CA GLY A 5 19.97 19.22 -14.16
C GLY A 5 18.65 18.58 -13.97
N ILE A 6 17.99 18.39 -15.04
CA ILE A 6 16.70 17.72 -15.01
C ILE A 6 16.83 16.33 -14.44
N ASP A 7 17.90 15.67 -14.80
CA ASP A 7 18.10 14.29 -14.31
C ASP A 7 18.29 14.23 -12.82
N ASN A 8 18.67 15.36 -12.22
CA ASN A 8 18.92 15.39 -10.79
C ASN A 8 17.73 15.88 -9.99
N ILE A 9 16.65 16.21 -10.67
CA ILE A 9 15.45 16.65 -9.98
C ILE A 9 14.72 15.43 -9.46
N PRO A 10 14.46 15.36 -8.16
CA PRO A 10 13.72 14.21 -7.63
C PRO A 10 12.35 14.14 -8.26
N SER A 11 11.83 12.93 -8.39
CA SER A 11 10.48 12.74 -8.85
C SER A 11 9.52 13.42 -7.88
N GLU A 12 8.55 14.10 -8.42
CA GLU A 12 7.54 14.75 -7.60
C GLU A 12 6.35 13.83 -7.42
N PRO A 13 5.70 13.91 -6.27
CA PRO A 13 4.50 13.11 -6.07
C PRO A 13 3.46 13.46 -7.13
N PRO A 14 2.80 12.46 -7.70
CA PRO A 14 1.75 12.73 -8.67
C PRO A 14 0.51 13.32 -8.01
N ALA A 15 -0.36 13.88 -8.83
CA ALA A 15 -1.61 14.44 -8.32
C ALA A 15 -2.43 13.39 -7.59
N GLU A 16 -2.34 12.15 -8.03
CA GLU A 16 -3.05 11.05 -7.37
C GLU A 16 -2.65 10.95 -5.91
N LEU A 17 -1.35 11.00 -5.63
CA LEU A 17 -0.88 10.92 -4.25
C LEU A 17 -1.31 12.15 -3.46
N GLU A 18 -1.26 13.32 -4.09
CA GLU A 18 -1.70 14.52 -3.40
C GLU A 18 -3.16 14.43 -3.00
N THR A 19 -3.99 13.85 -3.86
CA THR A 19 -5.40 13.66 -3.55
C THR A 19 -5.56 12.70 -2.37
N VAL A 20 -4.78 11.61 -2.35
CA VAL A 20 -4.82 10.65 -1.26
C VAL A 20 -4.38 11.30 0.04
N MET A 21 -3.31 12.09 -0.01
CA MET A 21 -2.82 12.79 1.17
C MET A 21 -3.87 13.76 1.71
N ALA A 22 -4.58 14.43 0.81
CA ALA A 22 -5.63 15.34 1.23
C ALA A 22 -6.80 14.59 1.91
N THR A 23 -7.06 13.37 1.46
CA THR A 23 -8.15 12.57 2.00
C THR A 23 -7.81 12.01 3.37
N PHE A 24 -6.62 11.46 3.54
CA PHE A 24 -6.23 10.80 4.78
C PHE A 24 -5.50 11.73 5.75
N LYS A 25 -4.91 12.80 5.23
CA LYS A 25 -4.21 13.81 6.04
C LYS A 25 -3.20 13.19 6.98
N PRO A 26 -2.32 12.32 6.47
CA PRO A 26 -1.32 11.72 7.35
C PRO A 26 -0.30 12.76 7.81
N LEU A 27 0.30 12.49 8.94
CA LEU A 27 1.38 13.33 9.45
C LEU A 27 2.69 12.88 8.83
N GLY A 28 3.63 13.83 8.66
CA GLY A 28 4.95 13.50 8.16
C GLY A 28 5.00 13.41 6.64
N GLU A 29 6.18 13.10 6.14
CA GLU A 29 6.43 13.05 4.71
C GLU A 29 6.11 11.66 4.17
N PRO A 30 5.55 11.58 2.97
CA PRO A 30 5.23 10.26 2.41
C PRO A 30 6.50 9.48 2.07
N VAL A 31 6.32 8.19 1.93
CA VAL A 31 7.37 7.31 1.43
C VAL A 31 7.73 7.72 0.02
N THR A 32 9.01 7.61 -0.32
CA THR A 32 9.50 8.01 -1.64
C THR A 32 10.03 6.82 -2.42
N PRO A 33 10.13 6.94 -3.75
CA PRO A 33 10.74 5.86 -4.53
C PRO A 33 12.15 5.52 -4.08
N GLU A 34 12.91 6.48 -3.57
CA GLU A 34 14.24 6.20 -3.07
C GLU A 34 14.21 5.24 -1.91
N GLU A 35 13.26 5.41 -1.01
CA GLU A 35 13.14 4.52 0.13
C GLU A 35 12.76 3.11 -0.32
N VAL A 36 11.91 3.01 -1.34
CA VAL A 36 11.55 1.71 -1.89
C VAL A 36 12.77 1.05 -2.50
N ALA A 37 13.57 1.84 -3.23
CA ALA A 37 14.78 1.31 -3.86
C ALA A 37 15.75 0.76 -2.83
N GLU A 38 15.84 1.38 -1.66
CA GLU A 38 16.75 0.93 -0.62
C GLU A 38 16.37 -0.43 -0.05
N ARG A 39 15.10 -0.80 -0.19
CA ARG A 39 14.62 -2.09 0.31
C ARG A 39 14.82 -3.22 -0.68
N LEU A 40 15.19 -2.92 -1.91
CA LEU A 40 15.28 -3.89 -2.98
C LEU A 40 16.69 -3.89 -3.54
N SER A 41 17.08 -5.00 -4.18
CA SER A 41 18.29 -4.95 -4.96
C SER A 41 18.07 -4.01 -6.14
N LYS A 42 19.18 -3.50 -6.66
CA LYS A 42 19.07 -2.57 -7.78
C LYS A 42 18.36 -3.21 -8.97
N ASN A 43 18.71 -4.46 -9.25
CA ASN A 43 18.09 -5.16 -10.38
C ASN A 43 16.61 -5.35 -10.17
N LEU A 44 16.22 -5.74 -8.96
CA LEU A 44 14.82 -5.95 -8.68
C LEU A 44 14.04 -4.64 -8.76
N TYR A 45 14.62 -3.56 -8.26
CA TYR A 45 13.96 -2.26 -8.34
C TYR A 45 13.71 -1.88 -9.80
N ILE A 46 14.71 -2.06 -10.64
CA ILE A 46 14.56 -1.73 -12.06
C ILE A 46 13.47 -2.59 -12.69
N GLN A 47 13.43 -3.87 -12.37
CA GLN A 47 12.42 -4.75 -12.92
C GLN A 47 11.01 -4.36 -12.47
N LEU A 48 10.84 -4.07 -11.19
CA LEU A 48 9.52 -3.77 -10.65
C LEU A 48 9.03 -2.40 -11.05
N SER A 49 9.94 -1.45 -11.19
CA SER A 49 9.57 -0.08 -11.55
C SER A 49 9.49 0.12 -13.06
N ASP A 50 9.95 -0.86 -13.82
CA ASP A 50 10.04 -0.74 -15.27
C ASP A 50 10.88 0.49 -15.65
N GLY A 51 11.85 0.81 -14.80
CA GLY A 51 12.74 1.93 -15.04
C GLY A 51 12.11 3.29 -14.81
N SER A 52 10.94 3.36 -14.20
CA SER A 52 10.22 4.62 -14.05
C SER A 52 9.81 4.84 -12.60
N ASP A 53 10.22 5.98 -12.05
CA ASP A 53 9.79 6.35 -10.71
C ASP A 53 8.30 6.64 -10.66
N ASP A 54 7.69 7.01 -11.78
CA ASP A 54 6.24 7.23 -11.81
C ASP A 54 5.49 5.96 -11.46
N THR A 55 5.99 4.81 -11.93
CA THR A 55 5.38 3.53 -11.59
C THR A 55 5.42 3.32 -10.09
N VAL A 56 6.55 3.66 -9.46
CA VAL A 56 6.70 3.50 -8.03
C VAL A 56 5.80 4.46 -7.28
N TRP A 57 5.70 5.71 -7.74
CA TRP A 57 4.78 6.67 -7.10
C TRP A 57 3.35 6.19 -7.15
N GLY A 58 2.94 5.55 -8.25
CA GLY A 58 1.60 4.98 -8.33
C GLY A 58 1.39 3.88 -7.31
N ALA A 59 2.40 3.02 -7.15
CA ALA A 59 2.31 1.96 -6.16
C ALA A 59 2.28 2.53 -4.74
N ILE A 60 3.05 3.59 -4.49
CA ILE A 60 3.02 4.25 -3.19
C ILE A 60 1.63 4.80 -2.91
N SER A 61 1.01 5.43 -3.91
CA SER A 61 -0.34 5.98 -3.73
C SER A 61 -1.33 4.89 -3.32
N ARG A 62 -1.27 3.74 -3.98
CA ARG A 62 -2.17 2.64 -3.65
C ARG A 62 -1.89 2.08 -2.26
N ALA A 63 -0.61 2.01 -1.89
CA ALA A 63 -0.26 1.54 -0.56
C ALA A 63 -0.73 2.50 0.53
N VAL A 64 -0.61 3.80 0.27
CA VAL A 64 -1.07 4.81 1.22
C VAL A 64 -2.57 4.69 1.43
N ILE A 65 -3.32 4.44 0.36
CA ILE A 65 -4.76 4.25 0.47
C ILE A 65 -5.08 3.03 1.33
N TYR A 66 -4.44 1.91 1.04
CA TYR A 66 -4.72 0.68 1.77
C TYR A 66 -4.41 0.84 3.25
N VAL A 67 -3.20 1.30 3.56
CA VAL A 67 -2.78 1.44 4.95
C VAL A 67 -3.65 2.45 5.68
N GLY A 68 -3.95 3.56 5.01
CA GLY A 68 -4.81 4.57 5.62
C GLY A 68 -6.18 4.05 5.95
N THR A 69 -6.75 3.23 5.04
CA THR A 69 -8.07 2.64 5.28
C THR A 69 -8.03 1.71 6.48
N VAL A 70 -7.00 0.88 6.57
CA VAL A 70 -6.88 -0.06 7.69
C VAL A 70 -6.68 0.69 9.00
N LEU A 71 -5.77 1.68 9.02
CA LEU A 71 -5.50 2.41 10.25
C LEU A 71 -6.72 3.19 10.72
N ARG A 72 -7.50 3.70 9.77
CA ARG A 72 -8.74 4.40 10.15
C ARG A 72 -9.70 3.46 10.85
N ARG A 73 -9.80 2.23 10.36
CA ARG A 73 -10.67 1.24 11.00
C ARG A 73 -10.18 0.85 12.39
N LEU A 74 -8.87 0.88 12.58
CA LEU A 74 -8.28 0.54 13.86
C LEU A 74 -8.18 1.74 14.81
N ASN A 75 -8.57 2.93 14.34
CA ASN A 75 -8.44 4.17 15.10
C ASN A 75 -7.00 4.46 15.48
N VAL A 76 -6.08 4.15 14.57
CA VAL A 76 -4.65 4.42 14.76
C VAL A 76 -4.31 5.70 13.98
N PRO A 77 -3.56 6.62 14.61
CA PRO A 77 -3.14 7.83 13.89
C PRO A 77 -2.29 7.47 12.67
N TYR A 78 -2.56 8.13 11.55
CA TYR A 78 -1.81 7.91 10.33
C TYR A 78 -0.61 8.86 10.33
N ASP A 79 0.51 8.34 10.80
CA ASP A 79 1.71 9.15 11.02
C ASP A 79 2.90 8.48 10.35
N PHE A 80 3.38 9.09 9.26
CA PHE A 80 4.52 8.54 8.54
C PHE A 80 5.82 8.60 9.33
N ASP A 81 5.87 9.39 10.39
CA ASP A 81 7.04 9.42 11.26
C ASP A 81 7.06 8.23 12.21
N ASN A 82 5.95 7.52 12.33
CA ASN A 82 5.92 6.26 13.07
C ASN A 82 6.60 5.20 12.21
N SER A 83 7.65 4.60 12.74
CA SER A 83 8.46 3.66 11.97
C SER A 83 7.67 2.45 11.52
N ILE A 84 6.70 2.01 12.31
CA ILE A 84 5.88 0.86 11.94
C ILE A 84 4.96 1.22 10.79
N VAL A 85 4.32 2.39 10.86
CA VAL A 85 3.46 2.85 9.76
C VAL A 85 4.27 2.96 8.48
N ARG A 86 5.44 3.57 8.57
CA ARG A 86 6.28 3.76 7.39
C ARG A 86 6.72 2.44 6.81
N GLU A 87 7.08 1.49 7.68
CA GLU A 87 7.50 0.17 7.23
C GLU A 87 6.36 -0.55 6.50
N VAL A 88 5.16 -0.48 7.04
CA VAL A 88 4.01 -1.14 6.42
C VAL A 88 3.72 -0.54 5.04
N VAL A 89 3.81 0.79 4.91
CA VAL A 89 3.59 1.43 3.62
C VAL A 89 4.66 0.99 2.62
N LEU A 90 5.92 0.91 3.05
CA LEU A 90 7.00 0.46 2.18
C LEU A 90 6.77 -0.97 1.70
N ILE A 91 6.44 -1.86 2.61
CA ILE A 91 6.23 -3.26 2.26
C ILE A 91 5.02 -3.41 1.34
N HIS A 92 3.95 -2.70 1.64
CA HIS A 92 2.76 -2.80 0.80
C HIS A 92 3.00 -2.18 -0.57
N THR A 93 3.87 -1.17 -0.66
CA THR A 93 4.25 -0.61 -1.96
C THR A 93 4.92 -1.66 -2.83
N ILE A 94 5.80 -2.47 -2.23
CA ILE A 94 6.47 -3.53 -2.98
C ILE A 94 5.44 -4.56 -3.46
N TYR A 95 4.47 -4.88 -2.62
CA TYR A 95 3.37 -5.74 -3.05
C TYR A 95 2.66 -5.17 -4.28
N GLU A 96 2.33 -3.87 -4.24
CA GLU A 96 1.62 -3.25 -5.35
C GLU A 96 2.45 -3.29 -6.63
N LEU A 97 3.77 -3.13 -6.51
CA LEU A 97 4.63 -3.22 -7.69
C LEU A 97 4.58 -4.61 -8.30
N HIS A 98 4.61 -5.64 -7.47
CA HIS A 98 4.51 -7.01 -7.98
C HIS A 98 3.17 -7.26 -8.66
N ILE A 99 2.10 -6.78 -8.03
CA ILE A 99 0.76 -6.97 -8.59
C ILE A 99 0.62 -6.29 -9.94
N ALA A 100 1.20 -5.11 -10.09
CA ALA A 100 1.11 -4.37 -11.34
C ALA A 100 1.76 -5.14 -12.50
N LEU A 101 2.72 -6.00 -12.19
CA LEU A 101 3.38 -6.82 -13.21
C LEU A 101 2.79 -8.22 -13.31
N GLY A 102 1.73 -8.51 -12.57
CA GLY A 102 1.11 -9.82 -12.60
C GLY A 102 1.83 -10.88 -11.79
N HIS A 103 2.77 -10.47 -10.95
CA HIS A 103 3.54 -11.40 -10.11
C HIS A 103 2.83 -11.62 -8.78
N GLU A 104 1.68 -12.27 -8.82
CA GLU A 104 0.84 -12.38 -7.63
C GLU A 104 1.48 -13.22 -6.53
N GLU A 105 2.13 -14.32 -6.91
CA GLU A 105 2.74 -15.17 -5.89
C GLU A 105 3.88 -14.47 -5.17
N ALA A 106 4.72 -13.78 -5.93
CA ALA A 106 5.84 -13.07 -5.32
C ALA A 106 5.33 -11.92 -4.45
N GLY A 107 4.27 -11.25 -4.90
CA GLY A 107 3.73 -10.13 -4.13
C GLY A 107 3.03 -10.57 -2.87
N LYS A 108 2.43 -11.75 -2.89
CA LYS A 108 1.61 -12.23 -1.79
C LYS A 108 2.35 -12.21 -0.45
N GLU A 109 3.64 -12.56 -0.47
CA GLU A 109 4.42 -12.57 0.76
C GLU A 109 4.52 -11.19 1.38
N TYR A 110 4.66 -10.18 0.52
CA TYR A 110 4.76 -8.81 1.03
C TYR A 110 3.43 -8.36 1.63
N ARG A 111 2.32 -8.73 1.00
CA ARG A 111 1.02 -8.39 1.53
C ARG A 111 0.78 -9.03 2.89
N ILE A 112 1.13 -10.30 3.02
CA ILE A 112 0.98 -11.01 4.28
C ILE A 112 1.87 -10.37 5.34
N LYS A 113 3.10 -10.03 4.98
CA LYS A 113 4.03 -9.43 5.93
C LYS A 113 3.50 -8.09 6.44
N ALA A 114 3.00 -7.26 5.55
CA ALA A 114 2.44 -5.97 5.95
C ALA A 114 1.26 -6.17 6.90
N ARG A 115 0.37 -7.10 6.56
CA ARG A 115 -0.78 -7.38 7.39
C ARG A 115 -0.37 -7.87 8.77
N ASP A 116 0.62 -8.76 8.82
CA ASP A 116 1.06 -9.32 10.08
C ASP A 116 1.69 -8.26 10.98
N ILE A 117 2.42 -7.32 10.39
CA ILE A 117 3.00 -6.23 11.16
C ILE A 117 1.90 -5.37 11.77
N ILE A 118 0.87 -5.05 11.00
CA ILE A 118 -0.24 -4.25 11.51
C ILE A 118 -0.93 -4.98 12.65
N ARG A 119 -1.19 -6.27 12.47
CA ARG A 119 -1.86 -7.05 13.50
C ARG A 119 -1.05 -7.16 14.78
N ALA A 120 0.25 -7.32 14.63
CA ALA A 120 1.13 -7.39 15.80
C ALA A 120 1.16 -6.06 16.54
N ALA A 121 1.10 -4.95 15.80
CA ALA A 121 1.22 -3.63 16.42
C ALA A 121 -0.09 -3.14 17.01
N TRP A 122 -1.21 -3.39 16.32
CA TRP A 122 -2.48 -2.73 16.68
C TRP A 122 -3.68 -3.66 16.77
N GLY A 123 -3.51 -4.92 16.46
CA GLY A 123 -4.60 -5.86 16.60
C GLY A 123 -5.22 -6.27 15.28
N ASP A 124 -6.18 -7.17 15.37
CA ASP A 124 -6.80 -7.75 14.20
C ASP A 124 -7.70 -6.76 13.49
N PHE A 125 -7.84 -6.96 12.18
CA PHE A 125 -8.70 -6.15 11.36
C PHE A 125 -9.20 -6.98 10.19
N PRO A 126 -10.37 -6.64 9.62
CA PRO A 126 -10.81 -7.32 8.41
C PRO A 126 -9.95 -6.87 7.23
N GLU A 127 -9.80 -7.76 6.26
CA GLU A 127 -9.04 -7.45 5.05
C GLU A 127 -9.85 -6.48 4.21
N ALA A 128 -9.59 -5.20 4.39
CA ALA A 128 -10.39 -4.17 3.76
C ALA A 128 -10.25 -4.17 2.25
N SER A 129 -9.09 -4.57 1.76
CA SER A 129 -8.84 -4.54 0.33
C SER A 129 -9.29 -5.80 -0.37
N THR A 130 -9.69 -6.81 0.38
CA THR A 130 -10.13 -8.04 -0.25
C THR A 130 -11.51 -7.83 -0.82
N PRO A 131 -11.67 -7.93 -2.13
CA PRO A 131 -13.01 -7.79 -2.69
C PRO A 131 -13.87 -8.91 -2.17
N PRO A 132 -15.15 -8.68 -2.07
CA PRO A 132 -16.01 -9.78 -1.69
C PRO A 132 -15.77 -10.89 -2.66
N GLU A 133 -15.48 -12.02 -2.13
CA GLU A 133 -15.29 -13.14 -2.99
C GLU A 133 -16.55 -13.33 -3.73
N LYS A 134 -16.39 -13.62 -4.93
CA LYS A 134 -17.57 -13.84 -5.63
C LYS A 134 -18.34 -14.79 -4.88
N GLY A 135 -18.97 -14.47 -4.20
CA GLY A 135 -19.56 -15.31 -3.33
C GLY A 135 -19.48 -14.92 -1.97
N THR A 136 -19.14 -14.75 -1.86
CA THR A 136 -19.15 -14.42 -0.93
C THR A 136 -19.50 -13.66 -0.33
N ALA A 137 -19.80 -13.78 -0.62
CA ALA A 137 -20.05 -13.30 -0.07
C ALA A 137 -20.46 -13.05 0.60
N ALA A 138 -20.66 -13.31 0.40
CA ALA A 138 -20.93 -13.16 1.06
C ALA A 138 -21.15 -13.12 1.74
N ALA A 139 -21.27 -13.44 1.50
CA ALA A 139 -21.39 -13.42 2.25
C ALA A 139 -21.53 -13.15 2.94
N VAL A 140 -21.60 -13.36 2.70
CA VAL A 140 -21.61 -13.15 3.48
C VAL A 140 -21.89 -12.92 4.12
N ALA A 141 -22.20 -12.92 3.91
CA ALA A 141 -22.37 -12.86 4.66
C ALA A 141 -22.86 -12.84 5.23
N ALA A 142 -23.31 -13.09 4.87
CA ALA A 142 -23.60 -13.29 5.51
C ALA A 142 -24.00 -13.39 6.03
N PRO A 143 -24.44 -13.60 5.90
CA PRO A 143 -24.69 -13.84 6.51
C PRO A 143 -25.01 -13.94 6.99
N PRO A 144 -25.42 -14.04 6.92
CA PRO A 144 -25.65 -14.29 7.45
C PRO A 144 -26.17 -14.34 7.86
N LYS A 145 -26.60 -14.44 7.76
CA LYS A 145 -26.89 -14.70 8.10
C LYS A 145 -27.52 -14.77 8.63
N ARG A 146 -28.00 -14.81 8.34
CA ARG A 146 -28.35 -15.11 8.67
C ARG A 146 -28.98 -15.23 9.09
N LYS A 147 -29.51 -15.29 8.85
CA LYS A 147 -29.87 -15.61 9.06
C LYS A 147 -30.55 -15.61 9.41
N GLN A 148 -30.90 -15.77 8.98
CA GLN A 148 -31.32 -15.98 9.12
C GLN A 148 -31.94 -15.97 9.43
N PRO A 149 -32.74 -16.31 9.37
CA PRO A 149 -33.24 -16.45 9.55
C PRO A 149 -33.81 -16.48 9.65
N TRP A 150 -34.09 -16.80 9.38
CA TRP A 150 -34.29 -17.00 9.36
C TRP A 150 -34.63 -16.93 9.61
N ARG A 151 -34.86 -17.09 9.29
CA ARG A 151 -34.76 -17.16 9.32
C ARG A 151 -34.73 -17.00 9.53
#